data_234e9f6ddbb21562e300f2eff00e122f
#
_entry.id   234e9f6ddbb21562e300f2eff00e122f
#
_cell.length_a   1.000
_cell.length_b   1.000
_cell.length_c   1.000
_cell.angle_alpha   90.00
_cell.angle_beta   90.00
_cell.angle_gamma   90.00
#
_symmetry.space_group_name_H-M   'P 1'
#
loop_
_entity.id
_entity.type
_entity.pdbx_description
1 polymer ?
#
loop_
_entity_poly.entity_id
_entity_poly.type
_entity_poly.pdbx_seq_one_letter_code
_entity_poly.pdbx_strand_id
1 'polypeptide(L)'
;RLGAFDFIQKPISPGQLGAVLERAIKYRRILLENRRYQMHLEDMVREKNAALSRALDNISDTYQFTLEAITDILDAREQKTGEHSRRVARLAIVLAREMGAMPEEIQTIETGALLHDIGKIAVPDAILLKPGPLTPEERAVMNLHPHTGYNIIKAGPGLEEVSEIVLAHQERYDGSGYPRGLKGEEICLGARIFAVIDTYD
;
A
#
# COMPACT_ATOMS: atom_id res chain seq x y z
N ARG A 1 19.62 43.10 27.13
CA ARG A 1 20.30 43.67 25.92
C ARG A 1 19.18 43.97 24.91
N LEU A 2 18.76 45.21 24.83
CA LEU A 2 17.64 45.69 24.01
C LEU A 2 18.07 45.92 22.56
N GLY A 3 18.47 44.86 21.81
CA GLY A 3 18.69 44.92 20.38
C GLY A 3 19.86 45.75 19.85
N ALA A 4 20.74 46.25 20.75
CA ALA A 4 21.94 46.94 20.33
C ALA A 4 23.02 45.95 19.87
N PHE A 5 23.60 46.18 18.72
CA PHE A 5 24.69 45.36 18.15
C PHE A 5 25.95 45.42 18.97
N ASP A 6 26.36 46.67 19.39
CA ASP A 6 27.56 46.92 20.18
C ASP A 6 27.37 48.27 20.93
N PHE A 7 28.33 48.61 21.82
CA PHE A 7 28.36 49.87 22.51
C PHE A 7 29.74 50.52 22.42
N ILE A 8 29.80 51.84 22.38
CA ILE A 8 31.06 52.59 22.32
C ILE A 8 31.11 53.54 23.50
N GLN A 9 32.18 53.48 24.27
CA GLN A 9 32.44 54.35 25.42
C GLN A 9 32.93 55.75 24.95
N LYS A 10 32.49 56.81 25.60
CA LYS A 10 33.02 58.16 25.39
C LYS A 10 34.33 58.36 26.21
N PRO A 11 35.33 59.08 25.65
CA PRO A 11 35.36 59.76 24.36
C PRO A 11 35.54 58.80 23.19
N ILE A 12 34.78 59.02 22.09
CA ILE A 12 34.78 58.15 20.91
C ILE A 12 35.97 58.52 19.98
N SER A 13 36.88 57.54 19.75
CA SER A 13 37.92 57.71 18.73
C SER A 13 37.42 57.30 17.34
N PRO A 14 37.87 57.93 16.26
CA PRO A 14 37.50 57.58 14.89
C PRO A 14 37.81 56.10 14.54
N GLY A 15 38.92 55.53 15.05
CA GLY A 15 39.34 54.18 14.83
C GLY A 15 38.38 53.15 15.52
N GLN A 16 37.89 53.43 16.73
CA GLN A 16 36.95 52.60 17.43
C GLN A 16 35.57 52.61 16.74
N LEU A 17 35.12 53.75 16.26
CA LEU A 17 33.87 53.87 15.50
C LEU A 17 33.97 53.07 14.18
N GLY A 18 35.08 53.22 13.44
CA GLY A 18 35.30 52.46 12.21
C GLY A 18 35.23 50.95 12.43
N ALA A 19 35.95 50.44 13.44
CA ALA A 19 35.95 48.99 13.74
C ALA A 19 34.56 48.45 14.13
N VAL A 20 33.75 49.21 14.89
CA VAL A 20 32.40 48.82 15.26
C VAL A 20 31.49 48.80 14.02
N LEU A 21 31.60 49.82 13.16
CA LEU A 21 30.81 49.89 11.92
C LEU A 21 31.15 48.74 10.97
N GLU A 22 32.44 48.42 10.77
CA GLU A 22 32.85 47.27 9.94
C GLU A 22 32.28 45.96 10.46
N ARG A 23 32.34 45.72 11.80
CA ARG A 23 31.72 44.53 12.40
C ARG A 23 30.22 44.50 12.18
N ALA A 24 29.54 45.61 12.39
CA ALA A 24 28.09 45.70 12.20
C ALA A 24 27.69 45.42 10.75
N ILE A 25 28.41 45.98 9.78
CA ILE A 25 28.17 45.75 8.34
C ILE A 25 28.41 44.28 7.99
N LYS A 26 29.53 43.70 8.45
CA LYS A 26 29.82 42.27 8.23
C LYS A 26 28.77 41.37 8.85
N TYR A 27 28.34 41.63 10.06
CA TYR A 27 27.30 40.87 10.74
C TYR A 27 25.96 40.96 9.99
N ARG A 28 25.53 42.16 9.59
CA ARG A 28 24.33 42.36 8.78
C ARG A 28 24.38 41.59 7.46
N ARG A 29 25.52 41.60 6.78
CA ARG A 29 25.74 40.85 5.54
C ARG A 29 25.52 39.36 5.76
N ILE A 30 26.12 38.78 6.78
CA ILE A 30 25.98 37.37 7.13
C ILE A 30 24.53 37.02 7.44
N LEU A 31 23.81 37.88 8.20
CA LEU A 31 22.39 37.67 8.47
C LEU A 31 21.52 37.66 7.22
N LEU A 32 21.79 38.59 6.28
CA LEU A 32 21.05 38.65 5.02
C LEU A 32 21.36 37.46 4.11
N GLU A 33 22.61 37.02 4.05
CA GLU A 33 23.00 35.82 3.32
C GLU A 33 22.38 34.56 3.91
N ASN A 34 22.41 34.39 5.23
CA ASN A 34 21.75 33.29 5.92
C ASN A 34 20.23 33.25 5.67
N ARG A 35 19.58 34.41 5.73
CA ARG A 35 18.12 34.50 5.47
C ARG A 35 17.79 34.11 4.02
N ARG A 36 18.59 34.55 3.05
CA ARG A 36 18.44 34.14 1.64
C ARG A 36 18.63 32.63 1.48
N TYR A 37 19.64 32.10 2.14
CA TYR A 37 19.93 30.66 2.09
C TYR A 37 18.80 29.84 2.72
N GLN A 38 18.27 30.26 3.86
CA GLN A 38 17.12 29.62 4.50
C GLN A 38 15.89 29.61 3.59
N MET A 39 15.53 30.76 3.01
CA MET A 39 14.41 30.84 2.06
C MET A 39 14.61 29.91 0.86
N HIS A 40 15.81 29.86 0.30
CA HIS A 40 16.11 28.96 -0.81
C HIS A 40 15.99 27.48 -0.41
N LEU A 41 16.46 27.10 0.79
CA LEU A 41 16.30 25.74 1.31
C LEU A 41 14.82 25.38 1.52
N GLU A 42 14.03 26.28 2.09
CA GLU A 42 12.59 26.08 2.28
C GLU A 42 11.85 25.86 0.96
N ASP A 43 12.21 26.63 -0.06
CA ASP A 43 11.62 26.48 -1.41
C ASP A 43 12.03 25.15 -2.05
N MET A 44 13.33 24.76 -1.95
CA MET A 44 13.79 23.46 -2.43
C MET A 44 13.10 22.29 -1.71
N VAL A 45 12.94 22.36 -0.38
CA VAL A 45 12.25 21.33 0.39
C VAL A 45 10.80 21.20 -0.06
N ARG A 46 10.11 22.34 -0.25
CA ARG A 46 8.73 22.38 -0.74
C ARG A 46 8.60 21.75 -2.13
N GLU A 47 9.51 22.08 -3.04
CA GLU A 47 9.53 21.53 -4.39
C GLU A 47 9.78 20.02 -4.38
N LYS A 48 10.76 19.56 -3.58
CA LYS A 48 11.08 18.13 -3.44
C LYS A 48 9.94 17.34 -2.83
N ASN A 49 9.28 17.88 -1.79
CA ASN A 49 8.13 17.23 -1.19
C ASN A 49 6.96 17.10 -2.18
N ALA A 50 6.68 18.15 -2.97
CA ALA A 50 5.65 18.10 -3.99
C ALA A 50 5.99 17.10 -5.12
N ALA A 51 7.27 16.99 -5.50
CA ALA A 51 7.71 16.00 -6.48
C ALA A 51 7.62 14.57 -5.93
N LEU A 52 7.98 14.36 -4.66
CA LEU A 52 7.88 13.06 -3.98
C LEU A 52 6.41 12.62 -3.86
N SER A 53 5.51 13.52 -3.44
CA SER A 53 4.08 13.21 -3.37
C SER A 53 3.54 12.74 -4.72
N ARG A 54 3.83 13.48 -5.79
CA ARG A 54 3.40 13.07 -7.15
C ARG A 54 3.99 11.73 -7.58
N ALA A 55 5.23 11.44 -7.22
CA ALA A 55 5.84 10.16 -7.54
C ALA A 55 5.18 9.01 -6.78
N LEU A 56 4.84 9.21 -5.50
CA LEU A 56 4.11 8.23 -4.71
C LEU A 56 2.69 7.99 -5.25
N ASP A 57 1.97 9.03 -5.64
CA ASP A 57 0.64 8.92 -6.24
C ASP A 57 0.71 8.09 -7.55
N ASN A 58 1.68 8.39 -8.43
CA ASN A 58 1.88 7.64 -9.67
C ASN A 58 2.24 6.16 -9.43
N ILE A 59 3.05 5.86 -8.40
CA ILE A 59 3.37 4.48 -8.03
C ILE A 59 2.11 3.76 -7.55
N SER A 60 1.32 4.40 -6.70
CA SER A 60 0.06 3.84 -6.20
C SER A 60 -0.91 3.53 -7.34
N ASP A 61 -1.12 4.46 -8.26
CA ASP A 61 -2.00 4.27 -9.42
C ASP A 61 -1.52 3.14 -10.33
N THR A 62 -0.20 3.08 -10.57
CA THR A 62 0.40 2.02 -11.39
C THR A 62 0.27 0.65 -10.72
N TYR A 63 0.47 0.60 -9.40
CA TYR A 63 0.29 -0.62 -8.62
C TYR A 63 -1.15 -1.12 -8.71
N GLN A 64 -2.12 -0.25 -8.46
CA GLN A 64 -3.55 -0.58 -8.55
C GLN A 64 -3.92 -1.09 -9.95
N PHE A 65 -3.51 -0.36 -11.00
CA PHE A 65 -3.72 -0.78 -12.38
C PHE A 65 -3.12 -2.17 -12.67
N THR A 66 -1.93 -2.45 -12.15
CA THR A 66 -1.27 -3.75 -12.36
C THR A 66 -2.05 -4.89 -11.70
N LEU A 67 -2.54 -4.69 -10.46
CA LEU A 67 -3.37 -5.68 -9.78
C LEU A 67 -4.66 -5.96 -10.55
N GLU A 68 -5.34 -4.92 -11.01
CA GLU A 68 -6.56 -5.04 -11.80
C GLU A 68 -6.31 -5.75 -13.13
N ALA A 69 -5.21 -5.42 -13.83
CA ALA A 69 -4.86 -6.07 -15.08
C ALA A 69 -4.56 -7.56 -14.92
N ILE A 70 -3.89 -7.96 -13.83
CA ILE A 70 -3.66 -9.38 -13.50
C ILE A 70 -5.00 -10.09 -13.25
N THR A 71 -5.89 -9.47 -12.49
CA THR A 71 -7.23 -10.01 -12.22
C THR A 71 -8.03 -10.17 -13.50
N ASP A 72 -8.02 -9.17 -14.37
CA ASP A 72 -8.71 -9.22 -15.68
C ASP A 72 -8.20 -10.34 -16.59
N ILE A 73 -6.89 -10.61 -16.58
CA ILE A 73 -6.29 -11.71 -17.35
C ILE A 73 -6.82 -13.06 -16.84
N LEU A 74 -6.94 -13.22 -15.52
CA LEU A 74 -7.47 -14.45 -14.92
C LEU A 74 -8.96 -14.63 -15.22
N ASP A 75 -9.75 -13.59 -15.02
CA ASP A 75 -11.19 -13.60 -15.31
C ASP A 75 -11.47 -13.88 -16.78
N ALA A 76 -10.68 -13.29 -17.69
CA ALA A 76 -10.78 -13.57 -19.13
C ALA A 76 -10.46 -15.04 -19.44
N ARG A 77 -9.48 -15.64 -18.78
CA ARG A 77 -9.14 -17.06 -18.92
C ARG A 77 -10.28 -17.97 -18.43
N GLU A 78 -10.96 -17.59 -17.34
CA GLU A 78 -12.11 -18.33 -16.81
C GLU A 78 -13.42 -18.07 -17.59
N GLN A 79 -13.36 -17.24 -18.63
CA GLN A 79 -14.56 -16.77 -19.37
C GLN A 79 -15.59 -16.07 -18.47
N LYS A 80 -15.14 -15.55 -17.32
CA LYS A 80 -15.94 -14.71 -16.46
C LYS A 80 -15.91 -13.26 -16.97
N THR A 81 -16.96 -12.52 -16.68
CA THR A 81 -16.95 -11.07 -16.88
C THR A 81 -16.10 -10.46 -15.76
N GLY A 82 -15.01 -9.76 -16.06
CA GLY A 82 -14.02 -9.20 -15.12
C GLY A 82 -14.57 -8.28 -14.01
N GLU A 83 -15.86 -8.37 -13.71
CA GLU A 83 -16.52 -7.56 -12.69
C GLU A 83 -16.64 -8.27 -11.34
N HIS A 84 -16.57 -9.62 -11.30
CA HIS A 84 -16.75 -10.39 -10.06
C HIS A 84 -15.67 -10.02 -9.03
N SER A 85 -14.41 -10.23 -9.35
CA SER A 85 -13.31 -9.97 -8.42
C SER A 85 -13.28 -8.51 -7.93
N ARG A 86 -13.61 -7.55 -8.81
CA ARG A 86 -13.74 -6.13 -8.44
C ARG A 86 -14.95 -5.87 -7.54
N ARG A 87 -16.09 -6.54 -7.76
CA ARG A 87 -17.26 -6.39 -6.87
C ARG A 87 -16.97 -6.95 -5.49
N VAL A 88 -16.40 -8.15 -5.44
CA VAL A 88 -16.00 -8.80 -4.18
C VAL A 88 -15.02 -7.91 -3.41
N ALA A 89 -13.99 -7.36 -4.06
CA ALA A 89 -13.04 -6.45 -3.40
C ALA A 89 -13.74 -5.19 -2.84
N ARG A 90 -14.61 -4.54 -3.62
CA ARG A 90 -15.38 -3.37 -3.15
C ARG A 90 -16.25 -3.67 -1.95
N LEU A 91 -16.96 -4.80 -1.96
CA LEU A 91 -17.82 -5.21 -0.86
C LEU A 91 -17.00 -5.60 0.38
N ALA A 92 -15.85 -6.24 0.19
CA ALA A 92 -14.92 -6.57 1.28
C ALA A 92 -14.39 -5.30 1.98
N ILE A 93 -14.05 -4.25 1.22
CA ILE A 93 -13.66 -2.94 1.76
C ILE A 93 -14.78 -2.34 2.62
N VAL A 94 -16.02 -2.36 2.12
CA VAL A 94 -17.17 -1.81 2.86
C VAL A 94 -17.35 -2.57 4.18
N LEU A 95 -17.36 -3.90 4.14
CA LEU A 95 -17.53 -4.71 5.34
C LEU A 95 -16.37 -4.53 6.33
N ALA A 96 -15.12 -4.49 5.84
CA ALA A 96 -13.94 -4.25 6.68
C ALA A 96 -14.03 -2.90 7.42
N ARG A 97 -14.46 -1.84 6.73
CA ARG A 97 -14.67 -0.51 7.33
C ARG A 97 -15.76 -0.52 8.40
N GLU A 98 -16.88 -1.14 8.14
CA GLU A 98 -17.97 -1.27 9.12
C GLU A 98 -17.56 -2.10 10.35
N MET A 99 -16.62 -3.03 10.18
CA MET A 99 -16.03 -3.79 11.28
C MET A 99 -14.93 -3.03 12.03
N GLY A 100 -14.57 -1.81 11.62
CA GLY A 100 -13.57 -0.96 12.26
C GLY A 100 -12.13 -1.34 11.93
N ALA A 101 -11.87 -2.01 10.81
CA ALA A 101 -10.52 -2.32 10.35
C ALA A 101 -9.69 -1.06 10.08
N MET A 102 -8.39 -1.14 10.37
CA MET A 102 -7.46 -0.04 10.13
C MET A 102 -7.21 0.15 8.61
N PRO A 103 -6.80 1.35 8.16
CA PRO A 103 -6.56 1.60 6.72
C PRO A 103 -5.60 0.60 6.07
N GLU A 104 -4.54 0.20 6.76
CA GLU A 104 -3.56 -0.78 6.28
C GLU A 104 -4.19 -2.18 6.13
N GLU A 105 -5.04 -2.57 7.08
CA GLU A 105 -5.78 -3.84 7.01
C GLU A 105 -6.76 -3.85 5.84
N ILE A 106 -7.45 -2.73 5.60
CA ILE A 106 -8.38 -2.56 4.47
C ILE A 106 -7.64 -2.74 3.15
N GLN A 107 -6.46 -2.13 2.99
CA GLN A 107 -5.65 -2.28 1.79
C GLN A 107 -5.17 -3.73 1.58
N THR A 108 -4.78 -4.41 2.66
CA THR A 108 -4.41 -5.83 2.65
C THR A 108 -5.59 -6.70 2.21
N ILE A 109 -6.79 -6.44 2.75
CA ILE A 109 -8.03 -7.16 2.40
C ILE A 109 -8.41 -6.92 0.94
N GLU A 110 -8.35 -5.68 0.47
CA GLU A 110 -8.61 -5.32 -0.92
C GLU A 110 -7.71 -6.09 -1.88
N THR A 111 -6.39 -6.04 -1.62
CA THR A 111 -5.38 -6.72 -2.44
C THR A 111 -5.58 -8.24 -2.41
N GLY A 112 -5.86 -8.80 -1.23
CA GLY A 112 -6.16 -10.22 -1.09
C GLY A 112 -7.43 -10.66 -1.85
N ALA A 113 -8.48 -9.84 -1.79
CA ALA A 113 -9.71 -10.09 -2.53
C ALA A 113 -9.54 -10.02 -4.05
N LEU A 114 -8.71 -9.09 -4.55
CA LEU A 114 -8.38 -9.01 -5.98
C LEU A 114 -7.57 -10.23 -6.45
N LEU A 115 -6.65 -10.71 -5.64
CA LEU A 115 -5.69 -11.74 -6.01
C LEU A 115 -6.06 -13.15 -5.50
N HIS A 116 -7.22 -13.35 -4.84
CA HIS A 116 -7.57 -14.61 -4.20
C HIS A 116 -7.41 -15.81 -5.12
N ASP A 117 -7.77 -15.66 -6.36
CA ASP A 117 -7.79 -16.70 -7.39
C ASP A 117 -6.53 -16.75 -8.27
N ILE A 118 -5.46 -15.95 -7.98
CA ILE A 118 -4.24 -15.90 -8.80
C ILE A 118 -3.62 -17.27 -9.05
N GLY A 119 -3.74 -18.18 -8.09
CA GLY A 119 -3.21 -19.54 -8.20
C GLY A 119 -3.87 -20.41 -9.27
N LYS A 120 -5.05 -20.03 -9.76
CA LYS A 120 -5.72 -20.72 -10.88
C LYS A 120 -4.94 -20.63 -12.17
N ILE A 121 -3.96 -19.72 -12.27
CA ILE A 121 -3.02 -19.65 -13.40
C ILE A 121 -2.33 -20.99 -13.69
N ALA A 122 -2.13 -21.82 -12.66
CA ALA A 122 -1.49 -23.12 -12.79
C ALA A 122 -2.47 -24.29 -13.04
N VAL A 123 -3.78 -24.03 -12.99
CA VAL A 123 -4.79 -25.09 -13.25
C VAL A 123 -4.89 -25.32 -14.77
N PRO A 124 -4.82 -26.58 -15.23
CA PRO A 124 -4.99 -26.91 -16.67
C PRO A 124 -6.37 -26.47 -17.20
N ASP A 125 -6.42 -25.97 -18.43
CA ASP A 125 -7.67 -25.50 -19.05
C ASP A 125 -8.73 -26.62 -19.15
N ALA A 126 -8.32 -27.86 -19.31
CA ALA A 126 -9.22 -29.01 -19.33
C ALA A 126 -9.99 -29.19 -18.00
N ILE A 127 -9.45 -28.68 -16.91
CA ILE A 127 -10.09 -28.70 -15.57
C ILE A 127 -10.81 -27.36 -15.33
N LEU A 128 -10.10 -26.25 -15.58
CA LEU A 128 -10.61 -24.90 -15.31
C LEU A 128 -11.87 -24.57 -16.12
N LEU A 129 -11.90 -24.96 -17.38
CA LEU A 129 -12.98 -24.65 -18.32
C LEU A 129 -13.92 -25.86 -18.55
N LYS A 130 -13.84 -26.88 -17.72
CA LYS A 130 -14.65 -28.09 -17.91
C LYS A 130 -16.15 -27.78 -17.79
N PRO A 131 -16.95 -28.10 -18.80
CA PRO A 131 -18.41 -27.99 -18.71
C PRO A 131 -18.95 -29.12 -17.81
N GLY A 132 -19.33 -28.81 -16.58
CA GLY A 132 -19.94 -29.75 -15.65
C GLY A 132 -19.10 -30.01 -14.38
N PRO A 133 -19.49 -30.96 -13.54
CA PRO A 133 -18.84 -31.21 -12.27
C PRO A 133 -17.43 -31.80 -12.47
N LEU A 134 -16.51 -31.40 -11.62
CA LEU A 134 -15.16 -31.96 -11.56
C LEU A 134 -15.20 -33.35 -10.93
N THR A 135 -14.38 -34.28 -11.44
CA THR A 135 -14.10 -35.55 -10.74
C THR A 135 -13.35 -35.29 -9.42
N PRO A 136 -13.29 -36.28 -8.52
CA PRO A 136 -12.49 -36.13 -7.29
C PRO A 136 -11.02 -35.75 -7.56
N GLU A 137 -10.40 -36.33 -8.59
CA GLU A 137 -9.02 -36.08 -8.98
C GLU A 137 -8.84 -34.68 -9.54
N GLU A 138 -9.76 -34.23 -10.43
CA GLU A 138 -9.76 -32.88 -10.97
C GLU A 138 -9.99 -31.83 -9.87
N ARG A 139 -10.89 -32.12 -8.93
CA ARG A 139 -11.12 -31.27 -7.77
C ARG A 139 -9.90 -31.17 -6.87
N ALA A 140 -9.15 -32.26 -6.68
CA ALA A 140 -7.90 -32.21 -5.93
C ALA A 140 -6.89 -31.26 -6.60
N VAL A 141 -6.81 -31.25 -7.94
CA VAL A 141 -5.96 -30.31 -8.67
C VAL A 141 -6.48 -28.86 -8.52
N MET A 142 -7.78 -28.64 -8.68
CA MET A 142 -8.39 -27.31 -8.48
C MET A 142 -8.13 -26.78 -7.08
N ASN A 143 -8.24 -27.61 -6.06
CA ASN A 143 -8.05 -27.22 -4.65
C ASN A 143 -6.61 -26.82 -4.31
N LEU A 144 -5.65 -26.96 -5.22
CA LEU A 144 -4.27 -26.49 -5.03
C LEU A 144 -4.13 -24.98 -5.31
N HIS A 145 -5.11 -24.30 -5.94
CA HIS A 145 -4.95 -22.90 -6.31
C HIS A 145 -4.68 -21.96 -5.12
N PRO A 146 -5.26 -22.13 -3.90
CA PRO A 146 -4.93 -21.24 -2.79
C PRO A 146 -3.45 -21.35 -2.40
N HIS A 147 -2.92 -22.57 -2.38
CA HIS A 147 -1.52 -22.81 -2.07
C HIS A 147 -0.58 -22.28 -3.18
N THR A 148 -0.97 -22.45 -4.43
CA THR A 148 -0.23 -21.90 -5.58
C THR A 148 -0.22 -20.38 -5.54
N GLY A 149 -1.38 -19.76 -5.29
CA GLY A 149 -1.50 -18.31 -5.13
C GLY A 149 -0.65 -17.78 -3.99
N TYR A 150 -0.71 -18.41 -2.84
CA TYR A 150 0.17 -18.11 -1.71
C TYR A 150 1.66 -18.12 -2.11
N ASN A 151 2.12 -19.16 -2.80
CA ASN A 151 3.50 -19.27 -3.24
C ASN A 151 3.94 -18.20 -4.24
N ILE A 152 3.02 -17.72 -5.08
CA ILE A 152 3.27 -16.62 -6.02
C ILE A 152 3.43 -15.31 -5.26
N ILE A 153 2.52 -15.02 -4.32
CA ILE A 153 2.41 -13.71 -3.67
C ILE A 153 3.43 -13.54 -2.55
N LYS A 154 3.70 -14.57 -1.75
CA LYS A 154 4.57 -14.48 -0.56
C LYS A 154 6.01 -14.05 -0.86
N ALA A 155 6.45 -14.12 -2.12
CA ALA A 155 7.77 -13.66 -2.53
C ALA A 155 7.85 -12.12 -2.68
N GLY A 156 6.70 -11.43 -2.71
CA GLY A 156 6.63 -9.99 -2.82
C GLY A 156 6.82 -9.31 -1.46
N PRO A 157 7.71 -8.30 -1.37
CA PRO A 157 7.90 -7.58 -0.12
C PRO A 157 6.61 -6.89 0.34
N GLY A 158 6.23 -7.07 1.61
CA GLY A 158 5.04 -6.47 2.20
C GLY A 158 3.71 -7.13 1.79
N LEU A 159 3.77 -8.33 1.17
CA LEU A 159 2.59 -9.09 0.77
C LEU A 159 2.34 -10.34 1.63
N GLU A 160 3.01 -10.45 2.77
CA GLU A 160 2.91 -11.60 3.66
C GLU A 160 1.46 -11.82 4.13
N GLU A 161 0.80 -10.77 4.61
CA GLU A 161 -0.59 -10.85 5.07
C GLU A 161 -1.58 -11.07 3.92
N VAL A 162 -1.33 -10.47 2.76
CA VAL A 162 -2.10 -10.71 1.53
C VAL A 162 -2.02 -12.18 1.14
N SER A 163 -0.83 -12.77 1.21
CA SER A 163 -0.62 -14.18 0.88
C SER A 163 -1.39 -15.12 1.82
N GLU A 164 -1.51 -14.77 3.10
CA GLU A 164 -2.32 -15.54 4.05
C GLU A 164 -3.82 -15.47 3.73
N ILE A 165 -4.33 -14.32 3.30
CA ILE A 165 -5.72 -14.19 2.83
C ILE A 165 -5.93 -15.11 1.63
N VAL A 166 -5.02 -15.07 0.65
CA VAL A 166 -5.10 -15.91 -0.56
C VAL A 166 -5.01 -17.40 -0.21
N LEU A 167 -4.20 -17.79 0.78
CA LEU A 167 -4.14 -19.18 1.21
C LEU A 167 -5.43 -19.63 1.88
N ALA A 168 -6.06 -18.75 2.68
CA ALA A 168 -7.17 -19.10 3.54
C ALA A 168 -8.57 -18.76 2.94
N HIS A 169 -8.66 -18.22 1.73
CA HIS A 169 -9.93 -17.75 1.18
C HIS A 169 -10.96 -18.88 0.95
N GLN A 170 -10.54 -20.12 0.86
CA GLN A 170 -11.40 -21.31 0.75
C GLN A 170 -11.61 -22.02 2.10
N GLU A 171 -11.11 -21.45 3.20
CA GLU A 171 -11.40 -21.96 4.54
C GLU A 171 -12.84 -21.63 4.93
N ARG A 172 -13.46 -22.51 5.72
CA ARG A 172 -14.81 -22.34 6.21
C ARG A 172 -14.83 -22.25 7.73
N TYR A 173 -15.69 -21.39 8.26
CA TYR A 173 -15.76 -21.12 9.70
C TYR A 173 -15.97 -22.39 10.55
N ASP A 174 -16.65 -23.41 9.98
CA ASP A 174 -16.88 -24.71 10.61
C ASP A 174 -15.70 -25.67 10.54
N GLY A 175 -14.63 -25.34 9.82
CA GLY A 175 -13.44 -26.17 9.61
C GLY A 175 -13.55 -27.16 8.46
N SER A 176 -14.61 -27.10 7.65
CA SER A 176 -14.81 -27.97 6.47
C SER A 176 -14.13 -27.44 5.22
N GLY A 177 -13.42 -26.31 5.31
CA GLY A 177 -12.71 -25.66 4.22
C GLY A 177 -11.35 -26.29 3.92
N TYR A 178 -10.60 -25.66 3.06
CA TYR A 178 -9.25 -26.08 2.66
C TYR A 178 -8.37 -24.86 2.41
N PRO A 179 -7.03 -24.98 2.36
CA PRO A 179 -6.22 -26.21 2.38
C PRO A 179 -5.84 -26.70 3.79
N ARG A 180 -6.02 -25.88 4.85
CA ARG A 180 -5.55 -26.20 6.21
C ARG A 180 -6.64 -26.75 7.13
N GLY A 181 -7.91 -26.56 6.77
CA GLY A 181 -9.04 -26.93 7.61
C GLY A 181 -9.16 -26.08 8.88
N LEU A 182 -8.80 -24.79 8.78
CA LEU A 182 -8.85 -23.84 9.89
C LEU A 182 -10.30 -23.61 10.34
N LYS A 183 -10.49 -23.34 11.64
CA LYS A 183 -11.81 -23.18 12.24
C LYS A 183 -11.92 -21.86 12.99
N GLY A 184 -13.04 -21.20 12.82
CA GLY A 184 -13.37 -20.00 13.60
C GLY A 184 -12.36 -18.88 13.39
N GLU A 185 -11.79 -18.42 14.49
CA GLU A 185 -10.83 -17.30 14.49
C GLU A 185 -9.39 -17.67 14.11
N GLU A 186 -9.11 -18.94 13.90
CA GLU A 186 -7.84 -19.38 13.30
C GLU A 186 -7.72 -18.89 11.84
N ILE A 187 -8.88 -18.64 11.19
CA ILE A 187 -8.95 -18.02 9.87
C ILE A 187 -8.71 -16.52 10.02
N CYS A 188 -7.72 -15.97 9.30
CA CYS A 188 -7.44 -14.53 9.34
C CYS A 188 -8.67 -13.69 8.96
N LEU A 189 -8.78 -12.49 9.52
CA LEU A 189 -9.96 -11.62 9.36
C LEU A 189 -10.29 -11.38 7.88
N GLY A 190 -9.28 -11.08 7.05
CA GLY A 190 -9.47 -10.83 5.62
C GLY A 190 -10.10 -12.01 4.89
N ALA A 191 -9.68 -13.24 5.18
CA ALA A 191 -10.27 -14.43 4.59
C ALA A 191 -11.71 -14.69 5.09
N ARG A 192 -12.02 -14.39 6.36
CA ARG A 192 -13.39 -14.47 6.89
C ARG A 192 -14.33 -13.48 6.21
N ILE A 193 -13.88 -12.23 6.04
CA ILE A 193 -14.61 -11.19 5.30
C ILE A 193 -14.85 -11.65 3.86
N PHE A 194 -13.78 -12.10 3.19
CA PHE A 194 -13.85 -12.58 1.82
C PHE A 194 -14.87 -13.71 1.66
N ALA A 195 -14.85 -14.74 2.52
CA ALA A 195 -15.75 -15.88 2.43
C ALA A 195 -17.24 -15.48 2.53
N VAL A 196 -17.55 -14.45 3.31
CA VAL A 196 -18.94 -13.91 3.40
C VAL A 196 -19.32 -13.24 2.09
N ILE A 197 -18.45 -12.40 1.54
CA ILE A 197 -18.73 -11.61 0.33
C ILE A 197 -18.78 -12.50 -0.91
N ASP A 198 -17.84 -13.42 -1.06
CA ASP A 198 -17.78 -14.37 -2.19
C ASP A 198 -19.02 -15.28 -2.24
N THR A 199 -19.62 -15.56 -1.10
CA THR A 199 -20.88 -16.32 -1.02
C THR A 199 -22.10 -15.45 -1.37
N TYR A 200 -22.01 -14.13 -1.12
CA TYR A 200 -23.11 -13.18 -1.36
C TYR A 200 -23.19 -12.71 -2.81
N ASP A 201 -22.04 -12.56 -3.52
CA ASP A 201 -21.96 -12.08 -4.91
C ASP A 201 -22.35 -13.17 -5.92
#